data_f35b7e894dc27964975c96f1a90b4f16
#
_entry.id   f35b7e894dc27964975c96f1a90b4f16
#
_cell.length_a   1.000
_cell.length_b   1.000
_cell.length_c   1.000
_cell.angle_alpha   90.00
_cell.angle_beta   90.00
_cell.angle_gamma   90.00
#
_symmetry.space_group_name_H-M   'P 1'
#
loop_
_entity.id
_entity.type
_entity.pdbx_description
1 polymer ?
#
loop_
_entity_poly.entity_id
_entity_poly.type
_entity_poly.pdbx_seq_one_letter_code
_entity_poly.pdbx_strand_id
1 'polypeptide(L)'
;NKMLKKNCKISGGYYILKDKYLNFFSKYLDIDYAEISDNGEVIISDASLKKLYDEKMIPAKQYISKHKEELLDKLNESLFQETWDKYAEGNYSSWEMSSLGFYYHSHELENINEDAYGIVEFNSLLEEPVIEKELKKLDRIIPIFATTRICGTVIAKDDSKNSISILTKNSGVVNVKFTLDYYAKYNKRISELGEDGVKHVKEPGWFSRGTLVVINGFRRGNTFVAKTYKKTNSHQLYRITSLNKNGLIEMTNQRYGEEGD
;
A
#
# COMPACT_ATOMS: atom_id res chain seq x y z
N ASN A 1 42.12 -1.59 -1.61
CA ASN A 1 43.54 -1.48 -1.29
C ASN A 1 43.93 -0.06 -0.84
N LYS A 2 43.65 1.02 -1.63
CA LYS A 2 43.97 2.41 -1.22
C LYS A 2 43.26 2.83 0.07
N MET A 3 42.01 2.41 0.30
CA MET A 3 41.27 2.71 1.53
C MET A 3 41.82 1.98 2.75
N LEU A 4 42.19 0.69 2.64
CA LEU A 4 42.87 -0.06 3.69
C LEU A 4 44.20 0.57 4.05
N LYS A 5 45.04 0.89 3.03
CA LYS A 5 46.34 1.55 3.25
C LYS A 5 46.24 2.89 3.96
N LYS A 6 45.17 3.66 3.71
CA LYS A 6 44.97 4.98 4.34
C LYS A 6 44.45 4.91 5.77
N ASN A 7 43.53 3.97 6.04
CA ASN A 7 42.72 4.03 7.26
C ASN A 7 43.14 2.98 8.31
N CYS A 8 43.92 1.95 7.94
CA CYS A 8 44.19 0.79 8.77
C CYS A 8 45.67 0.47 8.93
N LYS A 9 46.58 1.28 8.34
CA LYS A 9 48.04 0.98 8.37
C LYS A 9 48.60 1.17 9.79
N ILE A 10 49.35 0.16 10.24
CA ILE A 10 50.15 0.21 11.48
C ILE A 10 51.64 0.03 11.16
N SER A 11 52.51 0.20 12.15
CA SER A 11 53.96 -0.03 11.99
C SER A 11 54.24 -1.49 11.68
N GLY A 12 55.34 -1.77 10.94
CA GLY A 12 55.74 -3.12 10.63
C GLY A 12 55.12 -3.76 9.36
N GLY A 13 54.38 -2.97 8.54
CA GLY A 13 53.84 -3.52 7.29
C GLY A 13 52.50 -4.27 7.44
N TYR A 14 51.81 -4.08 8.55
CA TYR A 14 50.53 -4.67 8.83
C TYR A 14 49.39 -3.65 8.75
N TYR A 15 48.16 -4.12 8.57
CA TYR A 15 46.92 -3.36 8.56
C TYR A 15 45.94 -3.96 9.55
N ILE A 16 45.32 -3.14 10.42
CA ILE A 16 44.24 -3.58 11.29
C ILE A 16 42.97 -3.63 10.48
N LEU A 17 42.27 -4.77 10.49
CA LEU A 17 40.95 -4.91 9.89
C LEU A 17 39.89 -4.47 10.90
N LYS A 18 39.42 -3.22 10.80
CA LYS A 18 38.28 -2.72 11.59
C LYS A 18 37.00 -3.45 11.20
N ASP A 19 36.03 -3.52 12.10
CA ASP A 19 34.79 -4.29 11.97
C ASP A 19 34.12 -4.20 10.61
N LYS A 20 34.04 -3.03 10.05
CA LYS A 20 33.43 -2.81 8.73
C LYS A 20 34.17 -3.53 7.59
N TYR A 21 35.49 -3.69 7.69
CA TYR A 21 36.29 -4.42 6.69
C TYR A 21 36.31 -5.92 7.02
N LEU A 22 36.34 -6.26 8.30
CA LEU A 22 36.25 -7.63 8.76
C LEU A 22 34.95 -8.30 8.27
N ASN A 23 33.81 -7.63 8.43
CA ASN A 23 32.52 -8.11 7.93
C ASN A 23 32.50 -8.29 6.41
N PHE A 24 33.16 -7.41 5.66
CA PHE A 24 33.31 -7.57 4.22
C PHE A 24 34.18 -8.79 3.88
N PHE A 25 35.34 -8.92 4.51
CA PHE A 25 36.26 -10.04 4.26
C PHE A 25 35.65 -11.39 4.67
N SER A 26 34.99 -11.47 5.81
CA SER A 26 34.32 -12.70 6.27
C SER A 26 33.17 -13.15 5.38
N LYS A 27 32.47 -12.18 4.73
CA LYS A 27 31.34 -12.50 3.86
C LYS A 27 31.73 -12.93 2.44
N TYR A 28 32.81 -12.36 1.90
CA TYR A 28 33.16 -12.52 0.49
C TYR A 28 34.54 -13.14 0.24
N LEU A 29 35.40 -13.22 1.24
CA LEU A 29 36.76 -13.70 1.12
C LEU A 29 37.10 -14.60 2.32
N ASP A 30 37.85 -15.68 2.05
CA ASP A 30 38.37 -16.57 3.07
C ASP A 30 39.32 -15.81 4.02
N ILE A 31 39.13 -15.95 5.32
CA ILE A 31 39.89 -15.22 6.35
C ILE A 31 41.31 -15.80 6.56
N ASP A 32 41.72 -16.86 5.85
CA ASP A 32 43.01 -17.53 5.95
C ASP A 32 44.24 -16.62 5.71
N TYR A 33 43.99 -15.39 5.25
CA TYR A 33 45.04 -14.37 5.03
C TYR A 33 45.24 -13.42 6.21
N ALA A 34 44.38 -13.48 7.23
CA ALA A 34 44.43 -12.61 8.39
C ALA A 34 44.97 -13.36 9.62
N GLU A 35 45.66 -12.63 10.47
CA GLU A 35 46.25 -13.12 11.72
C GLU A 35 45.61 -12.39 12.89
N ILE A 36 45.64 -12.98 14.08
CA ILE A 36 45.24 -12.30 15.32
C ILE A 36 46.49 -11.80 16.01
N SER A 37 46.54 -10.48 16.26
CA SER A 37 47.64 -9.86 17.00
C SER A 37 47.57 -10.24 18.49
N ASP A 38 48.66 -10.02 19.22
CA ASP A 38 48.74 -10.22 20.67
C ASP A 38 47.67 -9.42 21.46
N ASN A 39 47.17 -8.37 20.89
CA ASN A 39 46.10 -7.54 21.46
C ASN A 39 44.69 -8.00 21.07
N GLY A 40 44.56 -9.14 20.37
CA GLY A 40 43.26 -9.67 19.92
C GLY A 40 42.65 -8.96 18.68
N GLU A 41 43.42 -8.09 18.02
CA GLU A 41 42.98 -7.42 16.81
C GLU A 41 43.26 -8.28 15.57
N VAL A 42 42.33 -8.28 14.61
CA VAL A 42 42.55 -8.97 13.34
C VAL A 42 43.44 -8.10 12.44
N ILE A 43 44.59 -8.64 12.08
CA ILE A 43 45.60 -7.95 11.24
C ILE A 43 45.85 -8.71 9.96
N ILE A 44 46.25 -7.99 8.92
CA ILE A 44 46.69 -8.57 7.65
C ILE A 44 48.01 -7.93 7.24
N SER A 45 49.00 -8.75 6.86
CA SER A 45 50.29 -8.26 6.35
C SER A 45 50.15 -7.68 4.93
N ASP A 46 51.11 -6.81 4.53
CA ASP A 46 51.15 -6.30 3.16
C ASP A 46 51.37 -7.43 2.14
N ALA A 47 52.12 -8.46 2.49
CA ALA A 47 52.33 -9.65 1.66
C ALA A 47 51.06 -10.47 1.48
N SER A 48 50.33 -10.76 2.58
CA SER A 48 49.05 -11.44 2.55
C SER A 48 47.98 -10.64 1.80
N LEU A 49 47.96 -9.32 1.98
CA LEU A 49 47.06 -8.42 1.26
C LEU A 49 47.36 -8.40 -0.26
N LYS A 50 48.64 -8.46 -0.65
CA LYS A 50 49.03 -8.56 -2.05
C LYS A 50 48.65 -9.93 -2.63
N LYS A 51 48.90 -11.03 -1.92
CA LYS A 51 48.51 -12.38 -2.33
C LYS A 51 47.00 -12.47 -2.52
N LEU A 52 46.18 -11.98 -1.56
CA LEU A 52 44.75 -11.91 -1.65
C LEU A 52 44.30 -11.10 -2.88
N TYR A 53 44.96 -9.98 -3.16
CA TYR A 53 44.65 -9.15 -4.33
C TYR A 53 44.92 -9.93 -5.63
N ASP A 54 46.08 -10.56 -5.75
CA ASP A 54 46.47 -11.29 -6.96
C ASP A 54 45.56 -12.51 -7.19
N GLU A 55 45.25 -13.29 -6.14
CA GLU A 55 44.48 -14.51 -6.25
C GLU A 55 42.97 -14.31 -6.39
N LYS A 56 42.40 -13.27 -5.80
CA LYS A 56 40.96 -13.04 -5.77
C LYS A 56 40.49 -11.81 -6.58
N MET A 57 41.22 -10.71 -6.44
CA MET A 57 40.77 -9.46 -7.04
C MET A 57 41.11 -9.34 -8.54
N ILE A 58 42.23 -9.89 -8.98
CA ILE A 58 42.58 -9.87 -10.41
C ILE A 58 41.61 -10.72 -11.22
N PRO A 59 41.35 -12.00 -10.85
CA PRO A 59 40.35 -12.83 -11.54
C PRO A 59 38.96 -12.21 -11.53
N ALA A 60 38.52 -11.64 -10.39
CA ALA A 60 37.24 -10.97 -10.30
C ALA A 60 37.13 -9.76 -11.26
N LYS A 61 38.17 -8.95 -11.35
CA LYS A 61 38.21 -7.82 -12.30
C LYS A 61 38.20 -8.28 -13.74
N GLN A 62 38.92 -9.35 -14.06
CA GLN A 62 38.93 -9.93 -15.41
C GLN A 62 37.54 -10.47 -15.77
N TYR A 63 36.88 -11.17 -14.84
CA TYR A 63 35.50 -11.63 -15.02
C TYR A 63 34.52 -10.48 -15.25
N ILE A 64 34.57 -9.46 -14.39
CA ILE A 64 33.72 -8.26 -14.52
C ILE A 64 33.98 -7.56 -15.87
N SER A 65 35.24 -7.43 -16.28
CA SER A 65 35.56 -6.79 -17.56
C SER A 65 35.02 -7.56 -18.77
N LYS A 66 35.09 -8.91 -18.70
CA LYS A 66 34.60 -9.80 -19.76
C LYS A 66 33.08 -9.85 -19.85
N HIS A 67 32.39 -9.73 -18.70
CA HIS A 67 30.93 -9.87 -18.61
C HIS A 67 30.26 -8.55 -18.22
N LYS A 68 30.88 -7.41 -18.57
CA LYS A 68 30.44 -6.09 -18.10
C LYS A 68 29.00 -5.77 -18.45
N GLU A 69 28.58 -6.01 -19.66
CA GLU A 69 27.21 -5.70 -20.11
C GLU A 69 26.19 -6.59 -19.40
N GLU A 70 26.40 -7.90 -19.38
CA GLU A 70 25.52 -8.85 -18.68
C GLU A 70 25.38 -8.53 -17.18
N LEU A 71 26.50 -8.17 -16.52
CA LEU A 71 26.48 -7.80 -15.10
C LEU A 71 25.79 -6.47 -14.85
N LEU A 72 25.91 -5.49 -15.77
CA LEU A 72 25.21 -4.23 -15.69
C LEU A 72 23.71 -4.42 -15.89
N ASP A 73 23.30 -5.26 -16.84
CA ASP A 73 21.87 -5.53 -17.07
C ASP A 73 21.25 -6.21 -15.85
N LYS A 74 21.91 -7.23 -15.30
CA LYS A 74 21.47 -7.89 -14.06
C LYS A 74 21.39 -6.92 -12.87
N LEU A 75 22.38 -6.02 -12.74
CA LEU A 75 22.38 -5.02 -11.68
C LEU A 75 21.23 -4.01 -11.88
N ASN A 76 21.02 -3.55 -13.09
CA ASN A 76 19.94 -2.62 -13.41
C ASN A 76 18.57 -3.25 -13.16
N GLU A 77 18.39 -4.52 -13.54
CA GLU A 77 17.16 -5.28 -13.28
C GLU A 77 16.94 -5.45 -11.76
N SER A 78 17.97 -5.80 -11.00
CA SER A 78 17.89 -5.91 -9.54
C SER A 78 17.56 -4.57 -8.88
N LEU A 79 18.20 -3.49 -9.30
CA LEU A 79 17.93 -2.13 -8.78
C LEU A 79 16.51 -1.65 -9.16
N PHE A 80 16.07 -1.98 -10.37
CA PHE A 80 14.70 -1.69 -10.79
C PHE A 80 13.72 -2.45 -9.92
N GLN A 81 13.92 -3.75 -9.70
CA GLN A 81 13.03 -4.57 -8.89
C GLN A 81 13.00 -4.10 -7.42
N GLU A 82 14.17 -3.80 -6.83
CA GLU A 82 14.23 -3.24 -5.47
C GLU A 82 13.50 -1.90 -5.35
N THR A 83 13.62 -1.05 -6.37
CA THR A 83 12.94 0.25 -6.41
C THR A 83 11.44 0.05 -6.60
N TRP A 84 11.06 -0.88 -7.48
CA TRP A 84 9.68 -1.26 -7.72
C TRP A 84 9.02 -1.77 -6.44
N ASP A 85 9.62 -2.76 -5.76
CA ASP A 85 9.10 -3.35 -4.54
C ASP A 85 8.97 -2.32 -3.39
N LYS A 86 9.85 -1.33 -3.38
CA LYS A 86 9.85 -0.28 -2.35
C LYS A 86 8.83 0.83 -2.58
N TYR A 87 8.61 1.23 -3.83
CA TYR A 87 7.83 2.43 -4.16
C TYR A 87 6.55 2.13 -4.93
N ALA A 88 6.44 0.96 -5.52
CA ALA A 88 5.30 0.53 -6.30
C ALA A 88 4.32 -0.28 -5.43
N GLU A 89 3.74 0.36 -4.41
CA GLU A 89 2.62 -0.22 -3.68
C GLU A 89 1.37 -0.21 -4.55
N GLY A 90 0.70 -1.37 -4.62
CA GLY A 90 -0.54 -1.53 -5.39
C GLY A 90 -0.34 -2.27 -6.72
N ASN A 91 -1.31 -2.13 -7.57
CA ASN A 91 -1.32 -2.71 -8.91
C ASN A 91 -1.43 -1.62 -9.99
N TYR A 92 -1.35 -1.99 -11.26
CA TYR A 92 -1.48 -1.05 -12.37
C TYR A 92 -2.76 -0.22 -12.27
N SER A 93 -3.87 -0.84 -11.91
CA SER A 93 -5.17 -0.17 -11.81
C SER A 93 -5.16 0.92 -10.74
N SER A 94 -4.54 0.69 -9.55
CA SER A 94 -4.46 1.71 -8.51
C SER A 94 -3.60 2.92 -8.94
N TRP A 95 -2.51 2.68 -9.69
CA TRP A 95 -1.68 3.75 -10.22
C TRP A 95 -2.35 4.52 -11.35
N GLU A 96 -3.08 3.84 -12.21
CA GLU A 96 -3.89 4.48 -13.24
C GLU A 96 -4.93 5.40 -12.62
N MET A 97 -5.66 4.92 -11.62
CA MET A 97 -6.64 5.74 -10.92
C MET A 97 -5.99 6.95 -10.24
N SER A 98 -4.82 6.78 -9.60
CA SER A 98 -4.12 7.87 -8.92
C SER A 98 -3.53 8.90 -9.90
N SER A 99 -3.00 8.45 -11.05
CA SER A 99 -2.26 9.28 -11.99
C SER A 99 -3.15 9.83 -13.12
N LEU A 100 -4.02 8.99 -13.68
CA LEU A 100 -4.87 9.31 -14.83
C LEU A 100 -6.30 9.69 -14.39
N GLY A 101 -6.75 9.14 -13.25
CA GLY A 101 -8.10 9.32 -12.76
C GLY A 101 -9.14 8.38 -13.39
N PHE A 102 -8.70 7.37 -14.14
CA PHE A 102 -9.52 6.31 -14.72
C PHE A 102 -8.69 5.04 -14.87
N TYR A 103 -9.35 3.89 -15.06
CA TYR A 103 -8.70 2.62 -15.35
C TYR A 103 -8.55 2.43 -16.87
N TYR A 104 -7.34 2.20 -17.32
CA TYR A 104 -7.03 1.72 -18.69
C TYR A 104 -7.08 0.20 -18.75
N HIS A 105 -6.60 -0.46 -17.69
CA HIS A 105 -6.74 -1.89 -17.48
C HIS A 105 -8.04 -2.22 -16.72
N SER A 106 -8.16 -3.43 -16.23
CA SER A 106 -9.33 -3.85 -15.46
C SER A 106 -9.48 -3.05 -14.16
N HIS A 107 -10.72 -2.99 -13.67
CA HIS A 107 -11.04 -2.35 -12.41
C HIS A 107 -10.28 -3.01 -11.26
N GLU A 108 -9.82 -2.24 -10.28
CA GLU A 108 -9.06 -2.74 -9.13
C GLU A 108 -9.82 -3.83 -8.35
N LEU A 109 -11.15 -3.75 -8.33
CA LEU A 109 -12.04 -4.75 -7.71
C LEU A 109 -12.50 -5.86 -8.68
N GLU A 110 -11.82 -6.06 -9.83
CA GLU A 110 -12.21 -7.07 -10.84
C GLU A 110 -12.41 -8.46 -10.24
N ASN A 111 -11.49 -8.87 -9.38
CA ASN A 111 -11.46 -10.21 -8.81
C ASN A 111 -12.13 -10.31 -7.43
N ILE A 112 -12.91 -9.29 -7.00
CA ILE A 112 -13.56 -9.34 -5.70
C ILE A 112 -14.59 -10.49 -5.63
N ASN A 113 -14.59 -11.23 -4.53
CA ASN A 113 -15.60 -12.24 -4.25
C ASN A 113 -16.87 -11.56 -3.71
N GLU A 114 -17.74 -11.13 -4.63
CA GLU A 114 -18.96 -10.37 -4.32
C GLU A 114 -19.91 -11.14 -3.39
N ASP A 115 -20.05 -12.45 -3.61
CA ASP A 115 -20.95 -13.31 -2.83
C ASP A 115 -20.51 -13.39 -1.36
N ALA A 116 -19.21 -13.46 -1.10
CA ALA A 116 -18.68 -13.53 0.27
C ALA A 116 -19.06 -12.31 1.12
N TYR A 117 -19.33 -11.17 0.48
CA TYR A 117 -19.63 -9.90 1.17
C TYR A 117 -21.06 -9.41 0.93
N GLY A 118 -21.87 -10.17 0.19
CA GLY A 118 -23.23 -9.76 -0.20
C GLY A 118 -23.24 -8.49 -1.05
N ILE A 119 -22.22 -8.33 -1.90
CA ILE A 119 -22.10 -7.23 -2.85
C ILE A 119 -22.87 -7.59 -4.10
N VAL A 120 -23.61 -6.64 -4.65
CA VAL A 120 -24.37 -6.81 -5.89
C VAL A 120 -24.08 -5.66 -6.85
N GLU A 121 -24.30 -5.90 -8.12
CA GLU A 121 -24.15 -4.88 -9.14
C GLU A 121 -25.30 -3.87 -9.06
N PHE A 122 -24.99 -2.58 -9.20
CA PHE A 122 -26.02 -1.52 -9.13
C PHE A 122 -27.11 -1.70 -10.18
N ASN A 123 -26.76 -2.08 -11.40
CA ASN A 123 -27.72 -2.25 -12.51
C ASN A 123 -28.63 -3.47 -12.33
N SER A 124 -28.27 -4.43 -11.48
CA SER A 124 -29.14 -5.59 -11.14
C SER A 124 -30.22 -5.25 -10.12
N LEU A 125 -30.11 -4.11 -9.45
CA LEU A 125 -31.05 -3.66 -8.44
C LEU A 125 -32.30 -3.05 -9.10
N LEU A 126 -33.47 -3.24 -8.51
CA LEU A 126 -34.70 -2.57 -8.91
C LEU A 126 -34.55 -1.06 -8.74
N GLU A 127 -35.12 -0.29 -9.67
CA GLU A 127 -35.07 1.18 -9.62
C GLU A 127 -35.86 1.76 -8.44
N GLU A 128 -36.93 1.10 -8.05
CA GLU A 128 -37.69 1.45 -6.86
C GLU A 128 -37.26 0.59 -5.68
N PRO A 129 -37.02 1.19 -4.50
CA PRO A 129 -36.57 0.45 -3.33
C PRO A 129 -37.68 -0.46 -2.79
N VAL A 130 -37.32 -1.70 -2.46
CA VAL A 130 -38.22 -2.69 -1.88
C VAL A 130 -38.50 -2.35 -0.41
N ILE A 131 -39.75 -2.24 -0.02
CA ILE A 131 -40.14 -2.05 1.38
C ILE A 131 -40.05 -3.40 2.09
N GLU A 132 -39.16 -3.51 3.05
CA GLU A 132 -39.00 -4.72 3.90
C GLU A 132 -40.01 -4.72 5.05
N LYS A 133 -40.22 -3.56 5.68
CA LYS A 133 -41.10 -3.37 6.83
C LYS A 133 -41.68 -1.96 6.87
N GLU A 134 -42.81 -1.80 7.54
CA GLU A 134 -43.39 -0.52 7.87
C GLU A 134 -43.35 -0.32 9.39
N LEU A 135 -42.83 0.81 9.84
CA LEU A 135 -42.86 1.21 11.23
C LEU A 135 -43.94 2.28 11.42
N LYS A 136 -44.94 1.99 12.24
CA LYS A 136 -45.91 2.97 12.69
C LYS A 136 -45.30 3.78 13.84
N LYS A 137 -45.08 5.06 13.66
CA LYS A 137 -44.61 5.98 14.68
C LYS A 137 -45.53 7.19 14.76
N LEU A 138 -46.32 7.27 15.84
CA LEU A 138 -47.40 8.25 15.97
C LEU A 138 -48.35 8.15 14.75
N ASP A 139 -48.60 9.26 14.06
CA ASP A 139 -49.50 9.33 12.90
C ASP A 139 -48.79 9.12 11.54
N ARG A 140 -47.58 8.57 11.55
CA ARG A 140 -46.79 8.38 10.33
C ARG A 140 -46.37 6.94 10.14
N ILE A 141 -46.52 6.45 8.93
CA ILE A 141 -45.94 5.18 8.48
C ILE A 141 -44.54 5.48 7.88
N ILE A 142 -43.52 4.90 8.44
CA ILE A 142 -42.12 5.04 7.98
C ILE A 142 -41.72 3.73 7.32
N PRO A 143 -41.49 3.73 6.00
CA PRO A 143 -41.02 2.51 5.33
C PRO A 143 -39.56 2.25 5.69
N ILE A 144 -39.25 0.98 5.97
CA ILE A 144 -37.92 0.42 6.09
C ILE A 144 -37.65 -0.32 4.79
N PHE A 145 -36.67 0.15 4.04
CA PHE A 145 -36.28 -0.44 2.77
C PHE A 145 -35.27 -1.55 2.97
N ALA A 146 -35.38 -2.62 2.17
CA ALA A 146 -34.34 -3.63 2.06
C ALA A 146 -33.02 -2.97 1.63
N THR A 147 -31.95 -3.28 2.35
CA THR A 147 -30.61 -2.75 2.05
C THR A 147 -29.71 -3.83 1.48
N THR A 148 -28.85 -3.44 0.57
CA THR A 148 -27.85 -4.27 -0.06
C THR A 148 -26.50 -3.56 -0.08
N ARG A 149 -25.46 -4.19 -0.61
CA ARG A 149 -24.11 -3.63 -0.72
C ARG A 149 -23.71 -3.47 -2.17
N ILE A 150 -23.12 -2.33 -2.48
CA ILE A 150 -22.38 -2.11 -3.72
C ILE A 150 -20.93 -1.75 -3.39
N CYS A 151 -20.02 -1.96 -4.32
CA CYS A 151 -18.63 -1.55 -4.17
C CYS A 151 -18.14 -0.77 -5.38
N GLY A 152 -17.07 -0.01 -5.19
CA GLY A 152 -16.44 0.76 -6.27
C GLY A 152 -15.34 1.67 -5.77
N THR A 153 -14.74 2.38 -6.72
CA THR A 153 -13.68 3.37 -6.48
C THR A 153 -14.28 4.78 -6.50
N VAL A 154 -14.01 5.57 -5.49
CA VAL A 154 -14.43 6.98 -5.46
C VAL A 154 -13.68 7.74 -6.55
N ILE A 155 -14.44 8.39 -7.46
CA ILE A 155 -13.87 9.19 -8.55
C ILE A 155 -14.14 10.67 -8.39
N ALA A 156 -15.25 11.05 -7.75
CA ALA A 156 -15.62 12.43 -7.50
C ALA A 156 -16.50 12.55 -6.25
N LYS A 157 -16.61 13.77 -5.74
CA LYS A 157 -17.55 14.13 -4.67
C LYS A 157 -18.24 15.45 -4.97
N ASP A 158 -19.45 15.61 -4.45
CA ASP A 158 -20.22 16.85 -4.50
C ASP A 158 -20.65 17.22 -3.08
N ASP A 159 -19.93 18.16 -2.48
CA ASP A 159 -20.13 18.59 -1.10
C ASP A 159 -21.50 19.29 -0.93
N SER A 160 -22.02 19.92 -1.99
CA SER A 160 -23.33 20.61 -1.95
C SER A 160 -24.52 19.66 -1.88
N LYS A 161 -24.34 18.43 -2.42
CA LYS A 161 -25.39 17.39 -2.46
C LYS A 161 -25.17 16.28 -1.45
N ASN A 162 -24.07 16.30 -0.67
CA ASN A 162 -23.65 15.22 0.19
C ASN A 162 -23.56 13.89 -0.56
N SER A 163 -22.93 13.91 -1.73
CA SER A 163 -22.86 12.75 -2.63
C SER A 163 -21.46 12.51 -3.15
N ILE A 164 -21.20 11.27 -3.52
CA ILE A 164 -19.99 10.86 -4.21
C ILE A 164 -20.35 10.13 -5.50
N SER A 165 -19.45 10.13 -6.46
CA SER A 165 -19.51 9.26 -7.62
C SER A 165 -18.49 8.15 -7.44
N ILE A 166 -18.94 6.91 -7.54
CA ILE A 166 -18.06 5.74 -7.53
C ILE A 166 -18.05 5.09 -8.91
N LEU A 167 -16.90 4.64 -9.34
CA LEU A 167 -16.76 3.77 -10.50
C LEU A 167 -16.87 2.33 -10.02
N THR A 168 -17.86 1.62 -10.51
CA THR A 168 -18.11 0.21 -10.21
C THR A 168 -17.51 -0.67 -11.30
N LYS A 169 -17.28 -1.93 -11.00
CA LYS A 169 -16.69 -2.91 -11.92
C LYS A 169 -17.48 -3.04 -13.25
N ASN A 170 -18.81 -3.21 -13.17
CA ASN A 170 -19.63 -3.53 -14.33
C ASN A 170 -20.74 -2.49 -14.63
N SER A 171 -21.14 -1.70 -13.63
CA SER A 171 -22.27 -0.77 -13.79
C SER A 171 -21.83 0.67 -14.13
N GLY A 172 -20.54 0.90 -14.38
CA GLY A 172 -20.00 2.22 -14.68
C GLY A 172 -20.05 3.16 -13.48
N VAL A 173 -20.34 4.44 -13.73
CA VAL A 173 -20.36 5.46 -12.67
C VAL A 173 -21.71 5.49 -11.97
N VAL A 174 -21.70 5.32 -10.66
CA VAL A 174 -22.88 5.34 -9.78
C VAL A 174 -22.78 6.52 -8.81
N ASN A 175 -23.84 7.32 -8.76
CA ASN A 175 -23.96 8.39 -7.77
C ASN A 175 -24.50 7.84 -6.45
N VAL A 176 -23.80 8.10 -5.35
CA VAL A 176 -24.19 7.67 -4.01
C VAL A 176 -24.48 8.88 -3.14
N LYS A 177 -25.66 8.92 -2.54
CA LYS A 177 -26.12 9.99 -1.66
C LYS A 177 -26.06 9.58 -0.20
N PHE A 178 -25.49 10.43 0.64
CA PHE A 178 -25.41 10.25 2.09
C PHE A 178 -26.29 11.28 2.81
N THR A 179 -26.60 11.02 4.07
CA THR A 179 -27.06 12.08 4.97
C THR A 179 -25.91 13.01 5.33
N LEU A 180 -26.20 14.26 5.69
CA LEU A 180 -25.19 15.27 6.00
C LEU A 180 -24.18 14.79 7.05
N ASP A 181 -24.65 14.21 8.15
CA ASP A 181 -23.80 13.77 9.26
C ASP A 181 -22.78 12.70 8.84
N TYR A 182 -23.25 11.69 8.10
CA TYR A 182 -22.38 10.64 7.59
C TYR A 182 -21.44 11.15 6.50
N TYR A 183 -21.93 12.04 5.62
CA TYR A 183 -21.07 12.65 4.62
C TYR A 183 -19.95 13.45 5.26
N ALA A 184 -20.25 14.31 6.21
CA ALA A 184 -19.27 15.11 6.94
C ALA A 184 -18.25 14.23 7.69
N LYS A 185 -18.73 13.17 8.36
CA LYS A 185 -17.87 12.20 9.07
C LYS A 185 -16.81 11.61 8.13
N TYR A 186 -17.22 11.03 7.01
CA TYR A 186 -16.31 10.31 6.12
C TYR A 186 -15.49 11.23 5.21
N ASN A 187 -15.99 12.44 4.89
CA ASN A 187 -15.26 13.42 4.09
C ASN A 187 -14.15 14.14 4.87
N LYS A 188 -14.20 14.14 6.20
CA LYS A 188 -13.24 14.85 7.07
C LYS A 188 -11.84 14.24 6.93
N ARG A 189 -10.83 15.12 6.74
CA ARG A 189 -9.40 14.77 6.89
C ARG A 189 -9.03 14.77 8.37
N ILE A 190 -8.32 13.76 8.83
CA ILE A 190 -7.81 13.68 10.20
C ILE A 190 -6.32 14.02 10.18
N SER A 191 -5.93 15.01 11.00
CA SER A 191 -4.54 15.46 11.12
C SER A 191 -4.17 15.63 12.58
N GLU A 192 -2.93 15.32 12.93
CA GLU A 192 -2.36 15.53 14.24
C GLU A 192 -1.22 16.55 14.18
N LEU A 193 -1.04 17.28 15.27
CA LEU A 193 0.10 18.18 15.43
C LEU A 193 1.33 17.36 15.79
N GLY A 194 2.38 17.40 14.94
CA GLY A 194 3.64 16.75 15.23
C GLY A 194 4.46 17.49 16.29
N GLU A 195 5.53 16.86 16.78
CA GLU A 195 6.49 17.48 17.71
C GLU A 195 7.20 18.70 17.10
N ASP A 196 7.26 18.76 15.78
CA ASP A 196 7.77 19.88 14.97
C ASP A 196 6.81 21.08 14.89
N GLY A 197 5.62 20.99 15.50
CA GLY A 197 4.56 22.00 15.41
C GLY A 197 3.83 22.03 14.07
N VAL A 198 4.10 21.08 13.16
CA VAL A 198 3.43 20.96 11.86
C VAL A 198 2.28 19.97 11.93
N LYS A 199 1.18 20.26 11.23
CA LYS A 199 0.05 19.33 11.11
C LYS A 199 0.35 18.25 10.08
N HIS A 200 0.47 17.02 10.53
CA HIS A 200 0.63 15.83 9.68
C HIS A 200 -0.72 15.15 9.47
N VAL A 201 -1.02 14.83 8.22
CA VAL A 201 -2.24 14.08 7.87
C VAL A 201 -2.05 12.63 8.27
N LYS A 202 -2.87 12.14 9.20
CA LYS A 202 -2.90 10.74 9.63
C LYS A 202 -3.84 9.90 8.76
N GLU A 203 -4.97 10.50 8.38
CA GLU A 203 -5.92 9.84 7.50
C GLU A 203 -6.57 10.86 6.55
N PRO A 204 -6.54 10.63 5.21
CA PRO A 204 -7.31 11.43 4.27
C PRO A 204 -8.80 11.19 4.44
N GLY A 205 -9.64 12.09 3.92
CA GLY A 205 -11.07 11.82 3.83
C GLY A 205 -11.33 10.59 2.94
N TRP A 206 -12.28 9.75 3.34
CA TRP A 206 -12.61 8.52 2.60
C TRP A 206 -13.28 8.77 1.26
N PHE A 207 -13.73 10.00 1.02
CA PHE A 207 -14.25 10.44 -0.29
C PHE A 207 -13.17 11.05 -1.18
N SER A 208 -11.90 10.74 -0.90
CA SER A 208 -10.79 11.07 -1.79
C SER A 208 -10.81 10.14 -3.00
N ARG A 209 -10.43 10.70 -4.17
CA ARG A 209 -10.32 9.93 -5.42
C ARG A 209 -9.38 8.73 -5.23
N GLY A 210 -9.75 7.58 -5.78
CA GLY A 210 -8.99 6.34 -5.67
C GLY A 210 -9.31 5.52 -4.41
N THR A 211 -10.12 6.04 -3.47
CA THR A 211 -10.52 5.24 -2.31
C THR A 211 -11.51 4.15 -2.72
N LEU A 212 -11.18 2.90 -2.35
CA LEU A 212 -12.05 1.75 -2.55
C LEU A 212 -13.06 1.64 -1.41
N VAL A 213 -14.33 1.47 -1.75
CA VAL A 213 -15.41 1.48 -0.76
C VAL A 213 -16.44 0.37 -0.99
N VAL A 214 -17.03 -0.11 0.12
CA VAL A 214 -18.27 -0.90 0.14
C VAL A 214 -19.33 -0.05 0.83
N ILE A 215 -20.51 0.08 0.21
CA ILE A 215 -21.58 0.96 0.66
C ILE A 215 -22.86 0.17 0.83
N ASN A 216 -23.45 0.28 2.02
CA ASN A 216 -24.79 -0.27 2.32
C ASN A 216 -25.87 0.74 1.99
N GLY A 217 -26.94 0.30 1.36
CA GLY A 217 -28.05 1.15 1.01
C GLY A 217 -29.04 0.48 0.07
N PHE A 218 -29.74 1.29 -0.70
CA PHE A 218 -30.71 0.85 -1.70
C PHE A 218 -30.69 1.76 -2.92
N ARG A 219 -31.10 1.23 -4.07
CA ARG A 219 -31.24 2.00 -5.30
C ARG A 219 -32.55 2.78 -5.29
N ARG A 220 -32.52 4.03 -5.78
CA ARG A 220 -33.69 4.84 -6.11
C ARG A 220 -33.42 5.56 -7.43
N GLY A 221 -34.05 5.07 -8.49
CA GLY A 221 -33.76 5.52 -9.86
C GLY A 221 -32.29 5.35 -10.22
N ASN A 222 -31.64 6.43 -10.61
CA ASN A 222 -30.21 6.45 -10.99
C ASN A 222 -29.26 6.75 -9.82
N THR A 223 -29.74 6.70 -8.58
CA THR A 223 -28.92 7.02 -7.40
C THR A 223 -28.96 5.89 -6.40
N PHE A 224 -27.83 5.60 -5.77
CA PHE A 224 -27.76 4.72 -4.62
C PHE A 224 -27.82 5.56 -3.34
N VAL A 225 -28.77 5.27 -2.46
CA VAL A 225 -28.95 5.99 -1.20
C VAL A 225 -28.29 5.18 -0.10
N ALA A 226 -27.18 5.70 0.43
CA ALA A 226 -26.47 5.06 1.54
C ALA A 226 -27.34 5.09 2.80
N LYS A 227 -27.69 3.93 3.32
CA LYS A 227 -28.60 3.79 4.45
C LYS A 227 -28.31 2.51 5.23
N THR A 228 -28.41 2.63 6.56
CA THR A 228 -28.49 1.49 7.49
C THR A 228 -29.53 1.78 8.54
N TYR A 229 -30.05 0.74 9.16
CA TYR A 229 -31.06 0.86 10.22
C TYR A 229 -30.44 0.38 11.54
N LYS A 230 -30.77 1.06 12.65
CA LYS A 230 -30.17 0.81 14.00
C LYS A 230 -30.22 -0.62 14.52
N LYS A 231 -31.02 -1.49 13.92
CA LYS A 231 -31.11 -2.91 14.32
C LYS A 231 -30.19 -3.84 13.55
N THR A 232 -29.52 -3.32 12.53
CA THR A 232 -28.53 -4.07 11.77
C THR A 232 -27.13 -3.63 12.24
N ASN A 233 -26.32 -4.58 12.62
CA ASN A 233 -24.92 -4.33 13.02
C ASN A 233 -24.05 -3.97 11.79
N SER A 234 -24.60 -3.17 10.87
CA SER A 234 -23.97 -2.81 9.61
C SER A 234 -23.79 -1.30 9.53
N HIS A 235 -22.64 -0.88 9.02
CA HIS A 235 -22.31 0.52 8.78
C HIS A 235 -22.69 0.93 7.35
N GLN A 236 -22.92 2.23 7.12
CA GLN A 236 -23.26 2.74 5.79
C GLN A 236 -22.10 2.63 4.80
N LEU A 237 -20.86 2.72 5.30
CA LEU A 237 -19.65 2.75 4.50
C LEU A 237 -18.55 1.95 5.17
N TYR A 238 -17.85 1.17 4.37
CA TYR A 238 -16.58 0.54 4.71
C TYR A 238 -15.54 0.98 3.69
N ARG A 239 -14.33 1.27 4.16
CA ARG A 239 -13.17 1.46 3.31
C ARG A 239 -12.47 0.11 3.14
N ILE A 240 -12.20 -0.28 1.91
CA ILE A 240 -11.38 -1.45 1.60
C ILE A 240 -9.92 -1.04 1.81
N THR A 241 -9.20 -1.80 2.61
CA THR A 241 -7.79 -1.57 2.94
C THR A 241 -6.86 -2.50 2.18
N SER A 242 -7.32 -3.69 1.85
CA SER A 242 -6.58 -4.64 1.01
C SER A 242 -7.52 -5.56 0.23
N LEU A 243 -7.03 -6.08 -0.89
CA LEU A 243 -7.65 -7.11 -1.72
C LEU A 243 -6.61 -8.17 -2.01
N ASN A 244 -6.86 -9.41 -1.62
CA ASN A 244 -5.94 -10.50 -1.90
C ASN A 244 -6.24 -11.17 -3.27
N LYS A 245 -5.32 -12.04 -3.70
CA LYS A 245 -5.43 -12.75 -5.00
C LYS A 245 -6.66 -13.67 -5.11
N ASN A 246 -7.27 -14.05 -3.97
CA ASN A 246 -8.47 -14.90 -3.92
C ASN A 246 -9.78 -14.08 -3.91
N GLY A 247 -9.70 -12.77 -4.09
CA GLY A 247 -10.85 -11.88 -4.10
C GLY A 247 -11.40 -11.54 -2.70
N LEU A 248 -10.71 -11.91 -1.63
CA LEU A 248 -11.09 -11.54 -0.29
C LEU A 248 -10.55 -10.16 0.05
N ILE A 249 -11.39 -9.34 0.68
CA ILE A 249 -11.06 -7.97 1.07
C ILE A 249 -10.93 -7.85 2.59
N GLU A 250 -10.01 -7.01 3.01
CA GLU A 250 -10.05 -6.41 4.34
C GLU A 250 -10.73 -5.05 4.24
N MET A 251 -11.60 -4.75 5.18
CA MET A 251 -12.33 -3.50 5.19
C MET A 251 -12.50 -2.98 6.62
N THR A 252 -12.50 -1.67 6.76
CA THR A 252 -12.72 -0.98 8.04
C THR A 252 -13.89 -0.02 7.95
N ASN A 253 -14.63 0.11 9.05
CA ASN A 253 -15.66 1.11 9.26
C ASN A 253 -15.23 2.18 10.26
N GLN A 254 -14.02 2.03 10.84
CA GLN A 254 -13.47 2.93 11.86
C GLN A 254 -12.51 3.92 11.21
N ARG A 255 -12.64 5.18 11.61
CA ARG A 255 -11.71 6.24 11.28
C ARG A 255 -10.56 6.26 12.28
N TYR A 256 -9.40 6.80 11.85
CA TYR A 256 -8.25 6.97 12.73
C TYR A 256 -8.63 7.70 14.03
N GLY A 257 -8.27 7.12 15.18
CA GLY A 257 -8.60 7.67 16.51
C GLY A 257 -10.02 7.42 17.00
N GLU A 258 -10.87 6.68 16.26
CA GLU A 258 -12.15 6.19 16.77
C GLU A 258 -11.89 4.88 17.54
N GLU A 259 -12.25 4.85 18.82
CA GLU A 259 -12.26 3.59 19.59
C GLU A 259 -13.35 2.68 19.03
N GLY A 260 -13.05 1.38 18.90
CA GLY A 260 -14.02 0.41 18.41
C GLY A 260 -15.16 0.24 19.42
N ASP A 261 -16.40 0.28 18.89
CA ASP A 261 -17.60 -0.07 19.65
C ASP A 261 -17.67 -1.60 19.89
#